data_e8b5b35de8c45f76a3041199c4a839ad
#
_entry.id   e8b5b35de8c45f76a3041199c4a839ad
#
_cell.length_a   1.000
_cell.length_b   1.000
_cell.length_c   1.000
_cell.angle_alpha   90.00
_cell.angle_beta   90.00
_cell.angle_gamma   90.00
#
_symmetry.space_group_name_H-M   'P 1'
#
loop_
_entity.id
_entity.type
_entity.pdbx_description
1 polymer ?
#
loop_
_entity_poly.entity_id
_entity_poly.type
_entity_poly.pdbx_seq_one_letter_code
_entity_poly.pdbx_strand_id
1 'polypeptide(L)'
;MKQIKKGISEVWVSFPGDGQFTDCELKLLDPSGNTSVPLPLGTVRIDATPPVLTEIKPVPEKISTDRPSYSFKTSKSGKLNFSGKCRGNVDEAVAGINHISLLAAEPGDYNDCEMTITDSSNNKSQPLKISSFVVIGDQS
;
A
#
# COMPACT_ATOMS: atom_id res chain seq x y z
N MET A 1 -10.12 19.90 -26.66
CA MET A 1 -8.78 20.49 -26.37
C MET A 1 -8.96 21.77 -25.57
N LYS A 2 -8.19 21.90 -24.52
CA LYS A 2 -8.25 23.10 -23.70
C LYS A 2 -7.41 24.22 -24.30
N GLN A 3 -8.00 25.41 -24.41
CA GLN A 3 -7.23 26.56 -24.81
C GLN A 3 -6.39 27.11 -23.69
N ILE A 4 -5.18 27.55 -24.00
CA ILE A 4 -4.23 28.07 -23.05
C ILE A 4 -4.03 29.55 -23.26
N LYS A 5 -4.19 30.31 -22.18
CA LYS A 5 -4.00 31.74 -22.21
C LYS A 5 -2.53 32.12 -22.07
N LYS A 6 -2.16 33.29 -22.56
CA LYS A 6 -0.82 33.82 -22.40
C LYS A 6 -0.51 33.97 -20.92
N GLY A 7 0.68 33.58 -20.51
CA GLY A 7 1.15 33.61 -19.14
C GLY A 7 1.25 32.22 -18.53
N ILE A 8 0.93 32.11 -17.25
CA ILE A 8 1.01 30.84 -16.53
C ILE A 8 -0.35 30.14 -16.64
N SER A 9 -0.32 28.87 -17.05
CA SER A 9 -1.51 28.03 -17.17
C SER A 9 -1.28 26.70 -16.47
N GLU A 10 -2.34 26.18 -15.85
CA GLU A 10 -2.33 24.86 -15.23
C GLU A 10 -3.25 23.92 -16.01
N VAL A 11 -2.77 22.73 -16.30
CA VAL A 11 -3.54 21.71 -17.00
C VAL A 11 -3.41 20.38 -16.29
N TRP A 12 -4.45 19.57 -16.38
CA TRP A 12 -4.43 18.21 -15.87
C TRP A 12 -3.91 17.27 -16.94
N VAL A 13 -3.00 16.38 -16.55
CA VAL A 13 -2.44 15.39 -17.46
C VAL A 13 -2.91 14.01 -17.01
N SER A 14 -3.44 13.23 -17.95
CA SER A 14 -3.92 11.88 -17.66
C SER A 14 -2.92 10.84 -18.15
N PHE A 15 -2.79 9.75 -17.40
CA PHE A 15 -1.93 8.63 -17.75
C PHE A 15 -2.75 7.35 -17.81
N PRO A 16 -2.42 6.43 -18.73
CA PRO A 16 -3.22 5.20 -18.92
C PRO A 16 -3.02 4.15 -17.84
N GLY A 17 -2.09 4.31 -16.93
CA GLY A 17 -1.84 3.34 -15.87
C GLY A 17 -0.46 3.54 -15.26
N ASP A 18 0.01 2.50 -14.57
CA ASP A 18 1.33 2.52 -13.96
C ASP A 18 2.43 2.52 -15.02
N GLY A 19 3.56 3.10 -14.69
CA GLY A 19 4.72 3.06 -15.55
C GLY A 19 5.57 4.31 -15.44
N GLN A 20 6.60 4.33 -16.27
CA GLN A 20 7.49 5.47 -16.37
C GLN A 20 7.27 6.11 -17.73
N PHE A 21 6.92 7.40 -17.73
CA PHE A 21 6.59 8.14 -18.94
C PHE A 21 7.70 9.16 -19.17
N THR A 22 8.48 8.94 -20.24
CA THR A 22 9.65 9.78 -20.55
C THR A 22 9.50 10.58 -21.83
N ASP A 23 8.44 10.30 -22.60
CA ASP A 23 8.25 10.89 -23.93
C ASP A 23 7.10 11.89 -23.99
N CYS A 24 6.65 12.36 -22.81
CA CYS A 24 5.54 13.32 -22.76
C CYS A 24 6.03 14.72 -23.17
N GLU A 25 5.30 15.33 -24.10
CA GLU A 25 5.60 16.68 -24.57
C GLU A 25 4.33 17.50 -24.64
N LEU A 26 4.46 18.80 -24.46
CA LEU A 26 3.38 19.76 -24.62
C LEU A 26 3.70 20.70 -25.77
N LYS A 27 2.75 20.88 -26.67
CA LYS A 27 2.87 21.84 -27.79
C LYS A 27 1.73 22.84 -27.72
N LEU A 28 2.01 24.06 -28.10
CA LEU A 28 1.01 25.12 -28.17
C LEU A 28 0.78 25.53 -29.62
N LEU A 29 -0.48 25.55 -30.02
CA LEU A 29 -0.89 26.01 -31.34
C LEU A 29 -1.55 27.38 -31.18
N ASP A 30 -1.01 28.41 -31.87
CA ASP A 30 -1.62 29.74 -31.81
C ASP A 30 -2.75 29.87 -32.82
N PRO A 31 -3.56 30.96 -32.73
CA PRO A 31 -4.68 31.14 -33.68
C PRO A 31 -4.27 31.26 -35.12
N SER A 32 -3.03 31.62 -35.41
CA SER A 32 -2.51 31.73 -36.77
C SER A 32 -2.00 30.39 -37.30
N GLY A 33 -2.10 29.32 -36.57
CA GLY A 33 -1.66 27.99 -36.99
C GLY A 33 -0.20 27.70 -36.71
N ASN A 34 0.49 28.55 -35.97
CA ASN A 34 1.89 28.31 -35.62
C ASN A 34 1.99 27.39 -34.39
N THR A 35 2.83 26.39 -34.52
CA THR A 35 3.06 25.42 -33.40
C THR A 35 4.33 25.81 -32.67
N SER A 36 4.26 25.80 -31.33
CA SER A 36 5.41 26.08 -30.49
C SER A 36 6.45 24.96 -30.56
N VAL A 37 7.67 25.26 -30.07
CA VAL A 37 8.65 24.23 -29.82
C VAL A 37 8.07 23.31 -28.75
N PRO A 38 8.21 21.97 -28.88
CA PRO A 38 7.72 21.06 -27.85
C PRO A 38 8.37 21.32 -26.52
N LEU A 39 7.55 21.29 -25.45
CA LEU A 39 8.04 21.37 -24.07
C LEU A 39 8.06 19.98 -23.48
N PRO A 40 9.23 19.39 -23.22
CA PRO A 40 9.28 18.08 -22.57
C PRO A 40 8.76 18.20 -21.12
N LEU A 41 7.94 17.27 -20.70
CA LEU A 41 7.39 17.26 -19.35
C LEU A 41 8.29 16.53 -18.36
N GLY A 42 9.43 16.02 -18.81
CA GLY A 42 10.33 15.26 -17.96
C GLY A 42 9.87 13.83 -17.76
N THR A 43 10.53 13.11 -16.88
CA THR A 43 10.16 11.73 -16.57
C THR A 43 9.08 11.75 -15.50
N VAL A 44 7.97 11.05 -15.76
CA VAL A 44 6.87 10.89 -14.82
C VAL A 44 6.72 9.40 -14.52
N ARG A 45 6.70 9.06 -13.24
CA ARG A 45 6.48 7.68 -12.81
C ARG A 45 5.15 7.59 -12.07
N ILE A 46 4.31 6.68 -12.53
CA ILE A 46 3.00 6.44 -11.93
C ILE A 46 3.00 5.07 -11.28
N ASP A 47 2.64 5.01 -10.00
CA ASP A 47 2.48 3.77 -9.26
C ASP A 47 1.14 3.83 -8.55
N ALA A 48 0.13 3.23 -9.16
CA ALA A 48 -1.23 3.17 -8.63
C ALA A 48 -1.64 1.74 -8.30
N THR A 49 -0.69 0.80 -8.26
CA THR A 49 -0.97 -0.61 -7.95
C THR A 49 -0.87 -0.82 -6.44
N PRO A 50 -1.95 -1.24 -5.76
CA PRO A 50 -1.88 -1.50 -4.32
C PRO A 50 -1.02 -2.71 -4.00
N PRO A 51 -0.42 -2.76 -2.81
CA PRO A 51 0.25 -3.97 -2.36
C PRO A 51 -0.74 -5.14 -2.22
N VAL A 52 -0.23 -6.36 -2.33
CA VAL A 52 -1.02 -7.57 -2.12
C VAL A 52 -0.44 -8.32 -0.93
N LEU A 53 -1.30 -8.64 0.03
CA LEU A 53 -0.94 -9.37 1.24
C LEU A 53 -1.40 -10.82 1.14
N THR A 54 -0.55 -11.74 1.59
CA THR A 54 -0.87 -13.17 1.63
C THR A 54 -0.37 -13.74 2.94
N GLU A 55 -1.24 -14.49 3.63
CA GLU A 55 -0.84 -15.19 4.86
C GLU A 55 0.04 -16.39 4.50
N ILE A 56 1.19 -16.50 5.15
CA ILE A 56 2.15 -17.59 4.89
C ILE A 56 2.11 -18.60 6.02
N LYS A 57 2.26 -18.13 7.27
CA LYS A 57 2.23 -19.01 8.43
C LYS A 57 1.33 -18.39 9.50
N PRO A 58 0.13 -18.94 9.69
CA PRO A 58 -0.79 -18.38 10.67
C PRO A 58 -0.36 -18.72 12.10
N VAL A 59 -0.97 -18.00 13.04
CA VAL A 59 -0.86 -18.35 14.45
C VAL A 59 -1.57 -19.69 14.68
N PRO A 60 -1.03 -20.60 15.49
CA PRO A 60 -1.76 -21.83 15.85
C PRO A 60 -3.13 -21.51 16.45
N GLU A 61 -4.09 -22.40 16.26
CA GLU A 61 -5.47 -22.18 16.75
C GLU A 61 -5.56 -21.86 18.23
N LYS A 62 -4.69 -22.47 19.04
CA LYS A 62 -4.64 -22.25 20.48
C LYS A 62 -3.21 -21.95 20.90
N ILE A 63 -3.03 -20.89 21.65
CA ILE A 63 -1.72 -20.47 22.13
C ILE A 63 -1.83 -20.03 23.58
N SER A 64 -0.70 -20.08 24.28
CA SER A 64 -0.59 -19.59 25.66
C SER A 64 0.39 -18.44 25.79
N THR A 65 0.89 -17.94 24.69
CA THR A 65 1.81 -16.79 24.67
C THR A 65 1.07 -15.52 24.31
N ASP A 66 1.54 -14.38 24.81
CA ASP A 66 0.98 -13.08 24.44
C ASP A 66 1.67 -12.48 23.22
N ARG A 67 2.62 -13.19 22.62
CA ARG A 67 3.34 -12.72 21.42
C ARG A 67 3.50 -13.84 20.40
N PRO A 68 2.38 -14.26 19.79
CA PRO A 68 2.48 -15.33 18.79
C PRO A 68 3.18 -14.84 17.51
N SER A 69 3.92 -15.76 16.91
CA SER A 69 4.58 -15.48 15.63
C SER A 69 3.58 -15.52 14.49
N TYR A 70 3.77 -14.63 13.54
CA TYR A 70 2.93 -14.56 12.35
C TYR A 70 3.79 -14.24 11.14
N SER A 71 3.56 -14.94 10.04
CA SER A 71 4.31 -14.70 8.81
C SER A 71 3.36 -14.41 7.67
N PHE A 72 3.69 -13.41 6.88
CA PHE A 72 2.91 -13.00 5.73
C PHE A 72 3.84 -12.53 4.62
N LYS A 73 3.29 -12.46 3.42
CA LYS A 73 4.00 -11.95 2.25
C LYS A 73 3.31 -10.69 1.75
N THR A 74 4.09 -9.69 1.38
CA THR A 74 3.57 -8.49 0.73
C THR A 74 4.34 -8.25 -0.57
N SER A 75 3.62 -7.79 -1.58
CA SER A 75 4.23 -7.49 -2.87
C SER A 75 5.04 -6.19 -2.85
N LYS A 76 4.79 -5.31 -1.89
CA LYS A 76 5.47 -4.03 -1.77
C LYS A 76 5.74 -3.70 -0.31
N SER A 77 6.80 -2.93 -0.09
CA SER A 77 7.09 -2.39 1.25
C SER A 77 6.09 -1.29 1.60
N GLY A 78 5.84 -1.09 2.89
CA GLY A 78 4.94 -0.04 3.33
C GLY A 78 4.67 -0.08 4.81
N LYS A 79 3.71 0.74 5.23
CA LYS A 79 3.27 0.81 6.62
C LYS A 79 2.13 -0.15 6.87
N LEU A 80 2.22 -0.84 8.01
CA LEU A 80 1.19 -1.79 8.43
C LEU A 80 0.18 -1.11 9.33
N ASN A 81 -1.09 -1.45 9.15
CA ASN A 81 -2.17 -1.06 10.04
C ASN A 81 -2.93 -2.30 10.45
N PHE A 82 -3.19 -2.41 11.76
CA PHE A 82 -3.91 -3.55 12.33
C PHE A 82 -5.25 -3.08 12.84
N SER A 83 -6.27 -3.94 12.69
CA SER A 83 -7.59 -3.69 13.22
C SER A 83 -8.08 -4.89 13.99
N GLY A 84 -9.16 -4.72 14.76
CA GLY A 84 -9.63 -5.74 15.65
C GLY A 84 -8.82 -5.77 16.92
N LYS A 85 -8.73 -6.94 17.54
CA LYS A 85 -8.02 -7.10 18.83
C LYS A 85 -6.51 -7.22 18.69
N CYS A 86 -6.04 -7.45 17.46
CA CYS A 86 -4.62 -7.69 17.22
C CYS A 86 -3.84 -6.41 16.99
N ARG A 87 -2.58 -6.46 17.36
CA ARG A 87 -1.57 -5.47 17.00
C ARG A 87 -0.31 -6.21 16.62
N GLY A 88 0.54 -5.60 15.82
CA GLY A 88 1.86 -6.16 15.52
C GLY A 88 2.93 -5.48 16.34
N ASN A 89 4.08 -6.15 16.48
CA ASN A 89 5.23 -5.58 17.17
C ASN A 89 6.00 -4.59 16.28
N VAL A 90 5.62 -4.51 15.00
CA VAL A 90 6.22 -3.56 14.04
C VAL A 90 5.10 -2.91 13.25
N ASP A 91 5.36 -1.73 12.71
CA ASP A 91 4.40 -0.97 11.91
C ASP A 91 4.86 -0.80 10.46
N GLU A 92 5.91 -1.49 10.05
CA GLU A 92 6.42 -1.45 8.69
C GLU A 92 6.75 -2.87 8.23
N ALA A 93 6.63 -3.08 6.91
CA ALA A 93 6.99 -4.33 6.28
C ALA A 93 7.81 -4.06 5.03
N VAL A 94 8.60 -5.06 4.63
CA VAL A 94 9.39 -5.01 3.39
C VAL A 94 8.81 -5.98 2.38
N ALA A 95 9.00 -5.69 1.10
CA ALA A 95 8.52 -6.59 0.05
C ALA A 95 9.10 -7.99 0.25
N GLY A 96 8.24 -9.00 0.12
CA GLY A 96 8.61 -10.40 0.34
C GLY A 96 7.97 -10.95 1.60
N ILE A 97 8.56 -11.98 2.17
CA ILE A 97 8.04 -12.64 3.37
C ILE A 97 8.52 -11.91 4.62
N ASN A 98 7.58 -11.60 5.51
CA ASN A 98 7.85 -10.93 6.79
C ASN A 98 7.48 -11.86 7.92
N HIS A 99 8.33 -11.88 8.95
CA HIS A 99 8.07 -12.61 10.18
C HIS A 99 7.92 -11.59 11.30
N ILE A 100 6.74 -11.55 11.91
CA ILE A 100 6.45 -10.59 12.96
C ILE A 100 5.89 -11.33 14.18
N SER A 101 5.75 -10.60 15.27
CA SER A 101 5.00 -11.08 16.44
C SER A 101 3.75 -10.26 16.60
N LEU A 102 2.63 -10.92 16.82
CA LEU A 102 1.40 -10.23 17.17
C LEU A 102 1.38 -10.00 18.67
N LEU A 103 0.69 -8.95 19.09
CA LEU A 103 0.52 -8.64 20.50
C LEU A 103 -0.88 -9.05 20.90
N ALA A 104 -0.97 -10.05 21.77
CA ALA A 104 -2.23 -10.63 22.19
C ALA A 104 -2.20 -10.77 23.72
N ALA A 105 -2.22 -9.63 24.41
CA ALA A 105 -1.96 -9.56 25.84
C ALA A 105 -3.07 -10.19 26.68
N GLU A 106 -4.28 -10.26 26.17
CA GLU A 106 -5.41 -10.76 26.95
C GLU A 106 -5.89 -12.09 26.41
N PRO A 107 -6.29 -13.03 27.31
CA PRO A 107 -6.90 -14.28 26.86
C PRO A 107 -8.21 -14.04 26.14
N GLY A 108 -8.57 -14.94 25.25
CA GLY A 108 -9.84 -14.90 24.56
C GLY A 108 -9.71 -15.24 23.09
N ASP A 109 -10.79 -15.02 22.36
CA ASP A 109 -10.86 -15.29 20.94
C ASP A 109 -10.37 -14.10 20.14
N TYR A 110 -9.50 -14.36 19.17
CA TYR A 110 -9.00 -13.36 18.24
C TYR A 110 -9.48 -13.74 16.84
N ASN A 111 -10.70 -13.33 16.53
CA ASN A 111 -11.35 -13.69 15.26
C ASN A 111 -11.73 -12.49 14.40
N ASP A 112 -11.31 -11.30 14.80
CA ASP A 112 -11.62 -10.08 14.07
C ASP A 112 -10.36 -9.32 13.61
N CYS A 113 -9.22 -10.00 13.62
CA CYS A 113 -7.95 -9.37 13.30
C CYS A 113 -7.77 -9.22 11.80
N GLU A 114 -7.44 -8.02 11.38
CA GLU A 114 -7.14 -7.73 9.99
C GLU A 114 -5.91 -6.84 9.90
N MET A 115 -5.23 -6.90 8.76
CA MET A 115 -4.02 -6.13 8.51
C MET A 115 -4.09 -5.55 7.12
N THR A 116 -3.68 -4.28 6.98
CA THR A 116 -3.51 -3.64 5.69
C THR A 116 -2.10 -3.06 5.62
N ILE A 117 -1.63 -2.83 4.39
CA ILE A 117 -0.36 -2.18 4.17
C ILE A 117 -0.56 -1.04 3.17
N THR A 118 0.09 0.09 3.43
CA THR A 118 0.05 1.26 2.57
C THR A 118 1.46 1.52 2.06
N ASP A 119 1.63 1.58 0.74
CA ASP A 119 2.95 1.80 0.16
C ASP A 119 3.33 3.29 0.17
N SER A 120 4.54 3.60 -0.33
CA SER A 120 5.04 4.98 -0.33
C SER A 120 4.27 5.90 -1.27
N SER A 121 3.48 5.35 -2.18
CA SER A 121 2.62 6.12 -3.08
C SER A 121 1.19 6.24 -2.57
N ASN A 122 0.95 5.89 -1.31
CA ASN A 122 -0.36 5.94 -0.65
C ASN A 122 -1.36 4.92 -1.20
N ASN A 123 -0.91 3.87 -1.84
CA ASN A 123 -1.80 2.79 -2.27
C ASN A 123 -2.00 1.82 -1.10
N LYS A 124 -3.24 1.61 -0.72
CA LYS A 124 -3.61 0.75 0.40
C LYS A 124 -4.06 -0.61 -0.10
N SER A 125 -3.54 -1.68 0.51
CA SER A 125 -3.91 -3.04 0.15
C SER A 125 -5.34 -3.36 0.56
N GLN A 126 -5.89 -4.45 -0.01
CA GLN A 126 -7.07 -5.07 0.55
C GLN A 126 -6.74 -5.60 1.94
N PRO A 127 -7.71 -5.63 2.88
CA PRO A 127 -7.44 -6.20 4.18
C PRO A 127 -7.10 -7.69 4.09
N LEU A 128 -6.04 -8.09 4.81
CA LEU A 128 -5.71 -9.49 4.99
C LEU A 128 -6.31 -9.93 6.31
N LYS A 129 -7.25 -10.86 6.25
CA LYS A 129 -7.82 -11.42 7.46
C LYS A 129 -6.81 -12.38 8.08
N ILE A 130 -6.41 -12.09 9.32
CA ILE A 130 -5.52 -12.96 10.07
C ILE A 130 -6.35 -14.14 10.56
N SER A 131 -5.86 -15.37 10.32
CA SER A 131 -6.57 -16.58 10.74
C SER A 131 -6.86 -16.54 12.23
N SER A 132 -8.06 -16.93 12.60
CA SER A 132 -8.53 -16.86 13.99
C SER A 132 -7.70 -17.75 14.89
N PHE A 133 -7.48 -17.29 16.10
CA PHE A 133 -6.79 -18.07 17.12
C PHE A 133 -7.35 -17.71 18.50
N VAL A 134 -7.06 -18.57 19.48
CA VAL A 134 -7.50 -18.39 20.86
C VAL A 134 -6.25 -18.28 21.73
N VAL A 135 -6.21 -17.25 22.57
CA VAL A 135 -5.19 -17.14 23.62
C VAL A 135 -5.78 -17.75 24.88
N ILE A 136 -5.17 -18.83 25.34
CA ILE A 136 -5.59 -19.51 26.55
C ILE A 136 -5.06 -18.70 27.74
N GLY A 137 -5.90 -18.48 28.73
CA GLY A 137 -5.48 -17.75 29.92
C GLY A 137 -4.33 -18.44 30.62
N ASP A 138 -3.78 -17.76 31.65
CA ASP A 138 -2.65 -18.28 32.41
C ASP A 138 -2.94 -19.67 32.93
N GLN A 139 -2.07 -20.59 32.55
CA GLN A 139 -2.19 -22.00 32.93
C GLN A 139 -1.33 -22.38 34.14
N SER A 140 -0.83 -21.41 34.82
CA SER A 140 0.04 -21.61 35.98
C SER A 140 -0.60 -22.47 37.08
#